data_336fb635a4755d7571fef885acb250f6
#
_entry.id   336fb635a4755d7571fef885acb250f6
#
_cell.length_a   1.000
_cell.length_b   1.000
_cell.length_c   1.000
_cell.angle_alpha   90.00
_cell.angle_beta   90.00
_cell.angle_gamma   90.00
#
_symmetry.space_group_name_H-M   'P 1'
#
loop_
_entity.id
_entity.type
_entity.pdbx_description
1 polymer ?
#
loop_
_entity_poly.entity_id
_entity_poly.type
_entity_poly.pdbx_seq_one_letter_code
_entity_poly.pdbx_strand_id
1 'polypeptide(L)'
;MNNYEVLSKNCKIKWIENFDLTTQKYKQVSGYVFNDNNELLIVKNKDTWTIPGGHPEVYEYTTGTLIREIMEEACVSINKIKYLGAVEVVENDETYYQLRYIARVKDVLEFVKEWETSERKFVKLEDLNQYIKWYDGFTFRAQLETIKRVLNEDY
;
A
#
# COMPACT_ATOMS: atom_id res chain seq x y z
N MET A 1 -0.06 18.03 -13.88
CA MET A 1 -0.90 17.31 -14.82
C MET A 1 -1.05 15.85 -14.42
N ASN A 2 -2.30 15.38 -14.42
CA ASN A 2 -2.61 14.00 -14.05
C ASN A 2 -2.51 13.09 -15.26
N ASN A 3 -1.30 12.62 -15.52
CA ASN A 3 -1.09 11.67 -16.60
C ASN A 3 -1.24 10.25 -16.09
N TYR A 4 -1.86 9.41 -16.90
CA TYR A 4 -1.88 7.98 -16.62
C TYR A 4 -0.55 7.34 -16.98
N GLU A 5 -0.13 6.43 -16.13
CA GLU A 5 0.95 5.50 -16.43
C GLU A 5 0.33 4.28 -17.13
N VAL A 6 0.78 4.01 -18.34
CA VAL A 6 0.27 2.87 -19.13
C VAL A 6 1.06 1.62 -18.75
N LEU A 7 0.39 0.63 -18.18
CA LEU A 7 1.01 -0.63 -17.78
C LEU A 7 0.94 -1.67 -18.89
N SER A 8 -0.15 -1.64 -19.67
CA SER A 8 -0.36 -2.55 -20.79
C SER A 8 -1.37 -1.95 -21.74
N LYS A 9 -1.65 -2.66 -22.84
CA LYS A 9 -2.67 -2.25 -23.81
C LYS A 9 -4.03 -1.96 -23.17
N ASN A 10 -4.38 -2.68 -22.11
CA ASN A 10 -5.70 -2.61 -21.51
C ASN A 10 -5.70 -2.09 -20.06
N CYS A 11 -4.57 -1.60 -19.58
CA CYS A 11 -4.47 -1.14 -18.19
C CYS A 11 -3.62 0.13 -18.06
N LYS A 12 -4.20 1.13 -17.42
CA LYS A 12 -3.48 2.36 -17.05
C LYS A 12 -3.85 2.77 -15.64
N ILE A 13 -2.93 3.42 -14.96
CA ILE A 13 -3.09 3.82 -13.56
C ILE A 13 -2.66 5.27 -13.37
N LYS A 14 -3.16 5.89 -12.30
CA LYS A 14 -2.65 7.19 -11.84
C LYS A 14 -2.87 7.34 -10.34
N TRP A 15 -2.02 8.13 -9.71
CA TRP A 15 -2.13 8.47 -8.29
C TRP A 15 -3.03 9.68 -8.09
N ILE A 16 -3.98 9.58 -7.17
CA ILE A 16 -4.86 10.69 -6.78
C ILE A 16 -4.73 10.90 -5.28
N GLU A 17 -3.93 11.89 -4.92
CA GLU A 17 -3.75 12.26 -3.51
C GLU A 17 -5.08 12.75 -2.94
N ASN A 18 -5.39 12.34 -1.71
CA ASN A 18 -6.64 12.70 -1.01
C ASN A 18 -7.92 12.37 -1.79
N PHE A 19 -7.87 11.28 -2.57
CA PHE A 19 -9.06 10.82 -3.29
C PHE A 19 -10.26 10.69 -2.35
N ASP A 20 -11.42 11.18 -2.79
CA ASP A 20 -12.64 11.20 -1.98
C ASP A 20 -13.17 9.79 -1.71
N LEU A 21 -13.14 9.38 -0.44
CA LEU A 21 -13.58 8.05 0.00
C LEU A 21 -15.09 7.81 -0.13
N THR A 22 -15.88 8.84 -0.38
CA THR A 22 -17.33 8.66 -0.59
C THR A 22 -17.62 8.01 -1.94
N THR A 23 -16.68 8.04 -2.86
CA THR A 23 -16.76 7.35 -4.15
C THR A 23 -16.49 5.87 -3.93
N GLN A 24 -17.39 4.99 -4.33
CA GLN A 24 -17.49 3.64 -3.77
C GLN A 24 -16.96 2.50 -4.63
N LYS A 25 -15.98 2.70 -5.48
CA LYS A 25 -15.47 1.63 -6.35
C LYS A 25 -14.07 1.16 -5.96
N TYR A 26 -13.74 1.16 -4.68
CA TYR A 26 -12.44 0.64 -4.27
C TYR A 26 -12.49 -0.89 -4.14
N LYS A 27 -11.42 -1.54 -4.60
CA LYS A 27 -11.28 -3.01 -4.55
C LYS A 27 -10.15 -3.48 -3.66
N GLN A 28 -9.26 -2.57 -3.24
CA GLN A 28 -8.11 -2.92 -2.45
C GLN A 28 -7.78 -1.80 -1.48
N VAL A 29 -7.30 -2.19 -0.29
CA VAL A 29 -6.76 -1.28 0.71
C VAL A 29 -5.36 -1.76 1.06
N SER A 30 -4.35 -0.92 0.89
CA SER A 30 -2.96 -1.26 1.20
C SER A 30 -2.31 -0.17 2.02
N GLY A 31 -1.25 -0.52 2.73
CA GLY A 31 -0.57 0.41 3.61
C GLY A 31 0.93 0.48 3.42
N TYR A 32 1.43 1.70 3.49
CA TYR A 32 2.85 1.99 3.66
C TYR A 32 3.11 2.05 5.16
N VAL A 33 3.66 0.98 5.72
CA VAL A 33 3.84 0.80 7.17
C VAL A 33 5.30 0.97 7.52
N PHE A 34 5.60 1.91 8.40
CA PHE A 34 6.98 2.24 8.77
C PHE A 34 7.25 1.94 10.24
N ASN A 35 8.43 1.39 10.53
CA ASN A 35 8.92 1.26 11.89
C ASN A 35 9.56 2.59 12.36
N ASP A 36 10.08 2.61 13.58
CA ASP A 36 10.69 3.83 14.16
C ASP A 36 11.95 4.29 13.42
N ASN A 37 12.57 3.41 12.63
CA ASN A 37 13.74 3.74 11.82
C ASN A 37 13.35 4.21 10.41
N ASN A 38 12.07 4.44 10.15
CA ASN A 38 11.53 4.79 8.84
C ASN A 38 11.85 3.74 7.75
N GLU A 39 11.89 2.48 8.16
CA GLU A 39 11.97 1.36 7.24
C GLU A 39 10.57 0.86 6.88
N LEU A 40 10.36 0.59 5.61
CA LEU A 40 9.06 0.18 5.07
C LEU A 40 8.86 -1.32 5.18
N LEU A 41 7.70 -1.71 5.69
CA LEU A 41 7.27 -3.11 5.72
C LEU A 41 6.87 -3.57 4.33
N ILE A 42 7.51 -4.62 3.85
CA ILE A 42 7.11 -5.32 2.62
C ILE A 42 6.91 -6.80 2.92
N VAL A 43 6.08 -7.43 2.11
CA VAL A 43 5.76 -8.85 2.22
C VAL A 43 5.96 -9.53 0.88
N LYS A 44 6.31 -10.82 0.93
CA LYS A 44 6.53 -11.61 -0.27
C LYS A 44 5.34 -12.54 -0.47
N ASN A 45 4.66 -12.35 -1.58
CA ASN A 45 3.55 -13.19 -2.01
C ASN A 45 3.96 -13.89 -3.32
N LYS A 46 4.03 -15.21 -3.27
CA LYS A 46 4.62 -16.02 -4.35
C LYS A 46 6.01 -15.50 -4.62
N ASP A 47 6.55 -15.15 -5.56
CA ASP A 47 7.91 -14.65 -5.73
C ASP A 47 7.99 -13.12 -5.88
N THR A 48 6.94 -12.41 -5.43
CA THR A 48 6.84 -10.96 -5.62
C THR A 48 6.76 -10.23 -4.28
N TRP A 49 7.64 -9.26 -4.09
CA TRP A 49 7.58 -8.36 -2.95
C TRP A 49 6.62 -7.20 -3.23
N THR A 50 5.81 -6.87 -2.24
CA THR A 50 4.83 -5.78 -2.33
C THR A 50 4.54 -5.20 -0.95
N ILE A 51 3.80 -4.11 -0.91
CA ILE A 51 3.25 -3.61 0.36
C ILE A 51 2.05 -4.45 0.76
N PRO A 52 1.80 -4.62 2.07
CA PRO A 52 0.68 -5.43 2.54
C PRO A 52 -0.66 -4.74 2.29
N GLY A 53 -1.68 -5.54 2.08
CA GLY A 53 -3.04 -5.08 1.87
C GLY A 53 -3.90 -6.16 1.24
N GLY A 54 -5.16 -5.84 0.99
CA GLY A 54 -6.07 -6.79 0.39
C GLY A 54 -7.46 -6.23 0.18
N HIS A 55 -8.40 -7.13 -0.08
CA HIS A 55 -9.77 -6.78 -0.38
C HIS A 55 -10.58 -6.53 0.90
N PRO A 56 -11.42 -5.48 0.92
CA PRO A 56 -12.33 -5.27 2.05
C PRO A 56 -13.37 -6.38 2.12
N GLU A 57 -13.73 -6.76 3.33
CA GLU A 57 -14.86 -7.67 3.58
C GLU A 57 -16.13 -6.85 3.77
N VAL A 58 -17.28 -7.53 3.63
CA VAL A 58 -18.59 -6.89 3.80
C VAL A 58 -18.69 -6.29 5.21
N TYR A 59 -19.17 -5.04 5.28
CA TYR A 59 -19.33 -4.28 6.53
C TYR A 59 -18.03 -3.88 7.22
N GLU A 60 -16.91 -4.01 6.54
CA GLU A 60 -15.62 -3.62 7.09
C GLU A 60 -15.31 -2.18 6.72
N TYR A 61 -14.85 -1.37 7.70
CA TYR A 61 -14.28 -0.06 7.40
C TYR A 61 -12.93 -0.24 6.70
N THR A 62 -12.53 0.71 5.89
CA THR A 62 -11.24 0.64 5.17
C THR A 62 -10.06 0.49 6.12
N THR A 63 -10.08 1.19 7.26
CA THR A 63 -9.04 1.03 8.29
C THR A 63 -9.07 -0.36 8.92
N GLY A 64 -10.26 -0.94 9.08
CA GLY A 64 -10.40 -2.33 9.56
C GLY A 64 -9.80 -3.33 8.59
N THR A 65 -10.04 -3.15 7.29
CA THR A 65 -9.41 -3.96 6.24
C THR A 65 -7.89 -3.88 6.34
N LEU A 66 -7.37 -2.66 6.46
CA LEU A 66 -5.93 -2.43 6.56
C LEU A 66 -5.32 -3.17 7.75
N ILE A 67 -5.91 -2.99 8.93
CA ILE A 67 -5.43 -3.61 10.18
C ILE A 67 -5.46 -5.14 10.05
N ARG A 68 -6.54 -5.69 9.54
CA ARG A 68 -6.69 -7.14 9.37
C ARG A 68 -5.69 -7.71 8.38
N GLU A 69 -5.58 -7.10 7.20
CA GLU A 69 -4.68 -7.60 6.14
C GLU A 69 -3.22 -7.52 6.56
N ILE A 70 -2.81 -6.45 7.24
CA ILE A 70 -1.42 -6.33 7.70
C ILE A 70 -1.13 -7.38 8.76
N MET A 71 -2.07 -7.65 9.66
CA MET A 71 -1.90 -8.72 10.66
C MET A 71 -1.81 -10.09 9.98
N GLU A 72 -2.68 -10.37 9.01
CA GLU A 72 -2.67 -11.65 8.30
C GLU A 72 -1.38 -11.85 7.50
N GLU A 73 -0.98 -10.85 6.74
CA GLU A 73 0.15 -10.98 5.81
C GLU A 73 1.51 -10.79 6.46
N ALA A 74 1.61 -9.98 7.50
CA ALA A 74 2.91 -9.61 8.06
C ALA A 74 3.06 -9.88 9.56
N CYS A 75 1.96 -10.20 10.27
CA CYS A 75 1.97 -10.38 11.72
C CYS A 75 2.48 -9.13 12.45
N VAL A 76 2.01 -7.98 12.01
CA VAL A 76 2.36 -6.67 12.55
C VAL A 76 1.08 -5.95 12.93
N SER A 77 1.05 -5.35 14.12
CA SER A 77 -0.02 -4.43 14.50
C SER A 77 0.43 -3.00 14.22
N ILE A 78 -0.54 -2.16 13.89
CA ILE A 78 -0.28 -0.79 13.45
C ILE A 78 -1.07 0.24 14.27
N ASN A 79 -0.55 1.47 14.27
CA ASN A 79 -1.25 2.62 14.81
C ASN A 79 -0.93 3.85 13.97
N LYS A 80 -1.44 5.02 14.38
CA LYS A 80 -1.22 6.29 13.69
C LYS A 80 -1.57 6.20 12.20
N ILE A 81 -2.69 5.56 11.89
CA ILE A 81 -3.14 5.33 10.52
C ILE A 81 -3.61 6.64 9.90
N LYS A 82 -3.06 6.98 8.74
CA LYS A 82 -3.43 8.20 8.01
C LYS A 82 -3.69 7.86 6.54
N TYR A 83 -4.84 8.34 6.02
CA TYR A 83 -5.20 8.14 4.62
C TYR A 83 -4.35 9.03 3.72
N LEU A 84 -3.87 8.47 2.61
CA LEU A 84 -3.04 9.19 1.64
C LEU A 84 -3.78 9.52 0.35
N GLY A 85 -4.56 8.58 -0.16
CA GLY A 85 -5.20 8.71 -1.45
C GLY A 85 -5.43 7.37 -2.10
N ALA A 86 -5.62 7.38 -3.42
CA ALA A 86 -5.90 6.16 -4.16
C ALA A 86 -5.14 6.10 -5.48
N VAL A 87 -4.82 4.88 -5.89
CA VAL A 87 -4.42 4.61 -7.26
C VAL A 87 -5.70 4.32 -8.05
N GLU A 88 -5.99 5.14 -9.04
CA GLU A 88 -7.07 4.86 -9.99
C GLU A 88 -6.57 3.87 -11.01
N VAL A 89 -7.31 2.78 -11.18
CA VAL A 89 -6.99 1.74 -12.16
C VAL A 89 -8.08 1.72 -13.22
N VAL A 90 -7.70 1.89 -14.47
CA VAL A 90 -8.60 1.74 -15.63
C VAL A 90 -8.12 0.50 -16.37
N GLU A 91 -8.90 -0.56 -16.29
CA GLU A 91 -8.54 -1.86 -16.83
C GLU A 91 -9.73 -2.49 -17.55
N ASN A 92 -9.53 -2.84 -18.82
CA ASN A 92 -10.61 -3.42 -19.64
C ASN A 92 -11.89 -2.59 -19.63
N ASP A 93 -11.77 -1.27 -19.73
CA ASP A 93 -12.85 -0.29 -19.69
C ASP A 93 -13.59 -0.18 -18.35
N GLU A 94 -13.08 -0.83 -17.30
CA GLU A 94 -13.59 -0.65 -15.93
C GLU A 94 -12.66 0.24 -15.13
N THR A 95 -13.23 1.09 -14.29
CA THR A 95 -12.45 1.94 -13.38
C THR A 95 -12.71 1.51 -11.95
N TYR A 96 -11.64 1.28 -11.21
CA TYR A 96 -11.71 1.01 -9.79
C TYR A 96 -10.52 1.66 -9.07
N TYR A 97 -10.57 1.64 -7.74
CA TYR A 97 -9.59 2.35 -6.91
C TYR A 97 -8.92 1.43 -5.91
N GLN A 98 -7.63 1.64 -5.71
CA GLN A 98 -6.84 0.97 -4.69
C GLN A 98 -6.43 2.01 -3.66
N LEU A 99 -6.97 1.91 -2.47
CA LEU A 99 -6.72 2.90 -1.42
C LEU A 99 -5.34 2.70 -0.80
N ARG A 100 -4.71 3.80 -0.44
CA ARG A 100 -3.38 3.81 0.19
C ARG A 100 -3.41 4.58 1.49
N TYR A 101 -2.88 3.96 2.51
CA TYR A 101 -2.71 4.53 3.84
C TYR A 101 -1.23 4.54 4.21
N ILE A 102 -0.85 5.37 5.18
CA ILE A 102 0.41 5.28 5.88
C ILE A 102 0.11 4.95 7.34
N ALA A 103 0.98 4.17 7.97
CA ALA A 103 0.81 3.80 9.36
C ALA A 103 2.17 3.54 10.01
N ARG A 104 2.18 3.52 11.33
CA ARG A 104 3.35 3.14 12.13
C ARG A 104 3.18 1.73 12.67
N VAL A 105 4.28 1.02 12.74
CA VAL A 105 4.35 -0.26 13.45
C VAL A 105 4.10 -0.01 14.92
N LYS A 106 3.16 -0.75 15.52
CA LYS A 106 2.97 -0.79 16.95
C LYS A 106 3.73 -1.96 17.56
N ASP A 107 3.42 -3.18 17.12
CA ASP A 107 4.08 -4.38 17.59
C ASP A 107 4.43 -5.29 16.41
N VAL A 108 5.59 -5.93 16.49
CA VAL A 108 6.01 -6.95 15.55
C VAL A 108 5.89 -8.31 16.25
N LEU A 109 4.96 -9.13 15.76
CA LEU A 109 4.69 -10.44 16.34
C LEU A 109 5.51 -11.51 15.61
N GLU A 110 5.54 -12.72 16.15
CA GLU A 110 6.18 -13.84 15.47
C GLU A 110 5.52 -14.07 14.12
N PHE A 111 6.33 -14.24 13.07
CA PHE A 111 5.79 -14.43 11.72
C PHE A 111 5.28 -15.86 11.56
N VAL A 112 4.00 -15.98 11.20
CA VAL A 112 3.33 -17.26 10.99
C VAL A 112 2.91 -17.36 9.53
N LYS A 113 3.34 -18.42 8.85
CA LYS A 113 3.03 -18.65 7.43
C LYS A 113 1.68 -19.34 7.27
N GLU A 114 0.60 -18.71 7.71
CA GLU A 114 -0.76 -19.26 7.58
C GLU A 114 -1.47 -18.77 6.33
N TRP A 115 -1.00 -17.65 5.76
CA TRP A 115 -1.67 -16.97 4.67
C TRP A 115 -0.81 -17.02 3.41
N GLU A 116 -1.12 -16.18 2.46
CA GLU A 116 -0.50 -16.20 1.13
C GLU A 116 0.97 -15.74 1.12
N THR A 117 1.41 -15.06 2.18
CA THR A 117 2.76 -14.52 2.23
C THR A 117 3.74 -15.50 2.85
N SER A 118 4.96 -15.54 2.31
CA SER A 118 6.03 -16.42 2.78
C SER A 118 7.09 -15.71 3.61
N GLU A 119 7.20 -14.39 3.47
CA GLU A 119 8.21 -13.59 4.16
C GLU A 119 7.71 -12.18 4.40
N ARG A 120 8.29 -11.54 5.40
CA ARG A 120 8.15 -10.09 5.62
C ARG A 120 9.54 -9.50 5.80
N LYS A 121 9.69 -8.22 5.52
CA LYS A 121 10.95 -7.51 5.65
C LYS A 121 10.70 -6.03 5.89
N PHE A 122 11.57 -5.38 6.64
CA PHE A 122 11.62 -3.93 6.75
C PHE A 122 12.82 -3.44 5.96
N VAL A 123 12.59 -2.52 5.02
CA VAL A 123 13.63 -2.03 4.12
C VAL A 123 13.63 -0.51 4.10
N LYS A 124 14.82 0.07 3.93
CA LYS A 124 14.94 1.51 3.74
C LYS A 124 14.36 1.89 2.37
N LEU A 125 13.76 3.08 2.29
CA LEU A 125 13.19 3.55 1.02
C LEU A 125 14.25 3.59 -0.10
N GLU A 126 15.49 3.92 0.23
CA GLU A 126 16.59 3.96 -0.74
C GLU A 126 16.96 2.58 -1.31
N ASP A 127 16.59 1.49 -0.61
CA ASP A 127 16.87 0.12 -1.03
C ASP A 127 15.66 -0.56 -1.67
N LEU A 128 14.53 0.14 -1.73
CA LEU A 128 13.25 -0.45 -2.13
C LEU A 128 13.26 -0.93 -3.59
N ASN A 129 14.04 -0.28 -4.45
CA ASN A 129 14.17 -0.68 -5.85
C ASN A 129 14.75 -2.08 -6.05
N GLN A 130 15.40 -2.64 -5.03
CA GLN A 130 15.93 -4.01 -5.07
C GLN A 130 14.82 -5.06 -4.90
N TYR A 131 13.67 -4.66 -4.40
CA TYR A 131 12.57 -5.58 -4.03
C TYR A 131 11.30 -5.33 -4.84
N ILE A 132 10.92 -4.07 -5.02
CA ILE A 132 9.64 -3.70 -5.63
C ILE A 132 9.84 -3.45 -7.12
N LYS A 133 9.25 -4.29 -7.97
CA LYS A 133 9.43 -4.20 -9.42
C LYS A 133 8.79 -2.97 -10.05
N TRP A 134 7.70 -2.45 -9.45
CA TRP A 134 7.01 -1.27 -9.95
C TRP A 134 7.59 0.04 -9.40
N TYR A 135 8.77 -0.03 -8.81
CA TYR A 135 9.47 1.12 -8.20
C TYR A 135 9.73 2.25 -9.20
N ASP A 136 10.06 1.93 -10.45
CA ASP A 136 10.44 2.93 -11.44
C ASP A 136 9.25 3.65 -12.09
N GLY A 137 8.03 3.20 -11.83
CA GLY A 137 6.84 3.83 -12.37
C GLY A 137 6.60 5.22 -11.79
N PHE A 138 6.14 6.17 -12.60
CA PHE A 138 5.90 7.51 -12.08
C PHE A 138 4.69 7.59 -11.14
N THR A 139 3.77 6.63 -11.22
CA THR A 139 2.66 6.52 -10.26
C THR A 139 3.19 6.21 -8.86
N PHE A 140 4.13 5.28 -8.77
CA PHE A 140 4.76 4.98 -7.48
C PHE A 140 5.58 6.17 -6.97
N ARG A 141 6.33 6.83 -7.87
CA ARG A 141 7.13 8.01 -7.47
C ARG A 141 6.24 9.12 -6.91
N ALA A 142 5.05 9.31 -7.48
CA ALA A 142 4.09 10.29 -6.97
C ALA A 142 3.61 9.90 -5.56
N GLN A 143 3.33 8.63 -5.31
CA GLN A 143 2.99 8.13 -3.99
C GLN A 143 4.14 8.35 -3.00
N LEU A 144 5.36 8.09 -3.44
CA LEU A 144 6.55 8.23 -2.61
C LEU A 144 6.79 9.69 -2.18
N GLU A 145 6.50 10.64 -3.05
CA GLU A 145 6.57 12.05 -2.70
C GLU A 145 5.58 12.41 -1.59
N THR A 146 4.35 11.90 -1.69
CA THR A 146 3.34 12.07 -0.64
C THR A 146 3.82 11.46 0.68
N ILE A 147 4.35 10.24 0.63
CA ILE A 147 4.87 9.53 1.80
C ILE A 147 5.99 10.32 2.46
N LYS A 148 6.96 10.79 1.69
CA LYS A 148 8.11 11.56 2.21
C LYS A 148 7.64 12.85 2.88
N ARG A 149 6.64 13.51 2.31
CA ARG A 149 6.07 14.72 2.92
C ARG A 149 5.47 14.42 4.28
N VAL A 150 4.70 13.33 4.39
CA VAL A 150 4.08 12.93 5.65
C VAL A 150 5.14 12.53 6.68
N LEU A 151 6.17 11.79 6.27
CA LEU A 151 7.25 11.39 7.19
C LEU A 151 8.06 12.59 7.70
N ASN A 152 8.14 13.67 6.93
CA ASN A 152 8.83 14.90 7.34
C ASN A 152 7.96 15.77 8.25
N GLU A 153 6.66 15.57 8.28
CA GLU A 153 5.79 16.11 9.30
C GLU A 153 6.03 15.29 10.58
N ASP A 154 5.63 15.81 11.71
CA ASP A 154 5.86 15.16 13.00
C ASP A 154 4.97 13.91 13.16
N TYR A 155 5.24 12.94 12.33
CA TYR A 155 4.40 11.73 12.18
C TYR A 155 4.96 10.53 12.94
#